data_2204e513c31a684dcde5938cda957a9b
#
_entry.id   2204e513c31a684dcde5938cda957a9b
#
_cell.length_a   1.000
_cell.length_b   1.000
_cell.length_c   1.000
_cell.angle_alpha   90.00
_cell.angle_beta   90.00
_cell.angle_gamma   90.00
#
_symmetry.space_group_name_H-M   'P 1'
#
loop_
_entity.id
_entity.type
_entity.pdbx_description
1 polymer ?
#
loop_
_entity_poly.entity_id
_entity_poly.type
_entity_poly.pdbx_seq_one_letter_code
_entity_poly.pdbx_strand_id
1 'polypeptide(L)' 'MYGITTKNITNANGIKILKGEKVQCLFVTDLGSNKYEGLFVTETGVKFLSDFSNVLFNIKR' A
#
# COMPACT_ATOMS: atom_id res chain seq x y z
N MET A 1 3.66 -10.24 -2.02
CA MET A 1 3.79 -9.81 -0.63
C MET A 1 2.52 -9.06 -0.24
N TYR A 2 1.89 -9.48 0.83
CA TYR A 2 0.62 -8.89 1.27
C TYR A 2 0.82 -8.11 2.55
N GLY A 3 0.03 -7.06 2.69
CA GLY A 3 0.05 -6.25 3.89
C GLY A 3 -1.32 -5.69 4.19
N ILE A 4 -1.40 -4.94 5.28
CA ILE A 4 -2.65 -4.34 5.76
C ILE A 4 -2.41 -2.83 5.82
N THR A 5 -3.34 -2.07 5.26
CA THR A 5 -3.24 -0.61 5.32
C THR A 5 -3.39 -0.14 6.76
N THR A 6 -2.60 0.86 7.14
CA THR A 6 -2.59 1.38 8.51
C THR A 6 -3.40 2.65 8.66
N LYS A 7 -3.89 3.20 7.55
CA LYS A 7 -4.71 4.41 7.55
C LYS A 7 -5.56 4.44 6.29
N ASN A 8 -6.52 5.33 6.24
CA ASN A 8 -7.32 5.54 5.05
C ASN A 8 -6.47 6.23 3.99
N ILE A 9 -6.54 5.75 2.76
CA ILE A 9 -5.75 6.25 1.63
C ILE A 9 -6.72 6.54 0.50
N THR A 10 -6.49 7.63 -0.23
CA THR A 10 -7.28 7.94 -1.42
C THR A 10 -6.35 7.89 -2.62
N ASN A 11 -6.73 7.10 -3.64
CA ASN A 11 -5.89 7.00 -4.83
C ASN A 11 -6.13 8.20 -5.78
N ALA A 12 -5.39 8.22 -6.89
CA ALA A 12 -5.45 9.33 -7.83
C ALA A 12 -6.83 9.52 -8.46
N ASN A 13 -7.64 8.48 -8.47
CA ASN A 13 -9.00 8.54 -9.03
C ASN A 13 -10.05 8.85 -7.97
N GLY A 14 -9.63 9.19 -6.76
CA GLY A 14 -10.56 9.51 -5.69
C GLY A 14 -11.18 8.32 -5.00
N ILE A 15 -10.71 7.12 -5.29
CA ILE A 15 -11.22 5.90 -4.64
C ILE A 15 -10.53 5.75 -3.30
N LYS A 16 -11.32 5.49 -2.26
CA LYS A 16 -10.82 5.34 -0.91
C LYS A 16 -10.47 3.89 -0.61
N ILE A 17 -9.28 3.71 -0.06
CA ILE A 17 -8.83 2.43 0.48
C ILE A 17 -8.86 2.59 2.00
N LEU A 18 -9.68 1.81 2.67
CA LEU A 18 -9.89 1.98 4.10
C LEU A 18 -8.76 1.35 4.91
N LYS A 19 -8.56 1.90 6.10
CA LYS A 19 -7.64 1.32 7.07
C LYS A 19 -8.01 -0.13 7.34
N GLY A 20 -7.01 -1.00 7.41
CA GLY A 20 -7.24 -2.42 7.70
C GLY A 20 -7.52 -3.27 6.48
N GLU A 21 -7.43 -2.70 5.30
CA GLU A 21 -7.69 -3.43 4.06
C GLU A 21 -6.47 -4.23 3.64
N LYS A 22 -6.69 -5.46 3.20
CA LYS A 22 -5.62 -6.32 2.72
C LYS A 22 -5.22 -5.90 1.31
N VAL A 23 -3.93 -5.69 1.11
CA VAL A 23 -3.42 -5.25 -0.19
C VAL A 23 -2.17 -6.05 -0.54
N GLN A 24 -1.86 -6.10 -1.83
CA GLN A 24 -0.65 -6.73 -2.32
C GLN A 24 0.29 -5.64 -2.83
N CYS A 25 1.56 -5.75 -2.48
CA CYS A 25 2.58 -4.86 -3.02
C CYS A 25 3.06 -5.40 -4.36
N LEU A 26 2.92 -4.60 -5.42
CA LEU A 26 3.35 -5.00 -6.74
C LEU A 26 4.81 -4.64 -6.97
N PHE A 27 5.23 -3.45 -6.57
CA PHE A 27 6.65 -3.11 -6.55
C PHE A 27 6.87 -1.86 -5.70
N VAL A 28 8.14 -1.59 -5.40
CA VAL A 28 8.56 -0.52 -4.52
C VAL A 28 9.55 0.37 -5.27
N THR A 29 9.40 1.68 -5.10
CA THR A 29 10.31 2.66 -5.66
C THR A 29 11.06 3.35 -4.53
N ASP A 30 12.37 3.46 -4.67
CA ASP A 30 13.22 4.18 -3.72
C ASP A 30 13.21 5.66 -4.10
N LEU A 31 12.70 6.48 -3.20
CA LEU A 31 12.63 7.93 -3.43
C LEU A 31 13.83 8.67 -2.86
N GLY A 32 14.79 7.96 -2.28
CA GLY A 32 15.93 8.58 -1.63
C GLY A 32 15.61 8.99 -0.20
N SER A 33 16.62 9.36 0.57
CA SER A 33 16.46 9.82 1.95
C SER A 33 15.71 8.82 2.82
N ASN A 34 15.89 7.54 2.57
CA ASN A 34 15.22 6.45 3.30
C ASN A 34 13.70 6.47 3.13
N LYS A 35 13.23 6.98 2.01
CA LYS A 35 11.80 6.99 1.69
C LYS A 35 11.52 6.02 0.56
N TYR A 36 10.42 5.29 0.70
CA TYR A 36 10.00 4.31 -0.29
C TYR A 36 8.53 4.49 -0.58
N GLU A 37 8.19 4.32 -1.86
CA GLU A 37 6.80 4.36 -2.30
C GLU A 37 6.47 3.02 -2.92
N GLY A 38 5.29 2.48 -2.59
CA GLY A 38 4.85 1.22 -3.14
C GLY A 38 3.65 1.39 -4.06
N LEU A 39 3.58 0.55 -5.07
CA LEU A 39 2.36 0.38 -5.86
C LEU A 39 1.65 -0.83 -5.30
N PHE A 40 0.44 -0.61 -4.82
CA PHE A 40 -0.35 -1.64 -4.16
C PHE A 40 -1.64 -1.90 -4.93
N VAL A 41 -2.20 -3.08 -4.73
CA VAL A 41 -3.49 -3.42 -5.32
C VAL A 41 -4.36 -4.08 -4.24
N THR A 42 -5.62 -3.66 -4.18
CA THR A 42 -6.59 -4.25 -3.25
C THR A 42 -7.09 -5.59 -3.81
N GLU A 43 -7.84 -6.33 -2.99
CA GLU A 43 -8.40 -7.61 -3.42
C GLU A 43 -9.42 -7.45 -4.55
N THR A 44 -9.99 -6.26 -4.70
CA THR A 44 -10.94 -5.98 -5.78
C THR A 44 -10.27 -5.40 -7.02
N GLY A 45 -8.94 -5.28 -7.01
CA GLY A 45 -8.20 -4.83 -8.19
C GLY A 45 -7.94 -3.35 -8.28
N VAL A 46 -8.20 -2.59 -7.22
CA VAL A 46 -7.94 -1.14 -7.21
C VAL A 46 -6.46 -0.91 -6.91
N LYS A 47 -5.76 -0.22 -7.81
CA LYS A 47 -4.36 0.08 -7.65
C LYS A 47 -4.19 1.47 -7.05
N PHE A 48 -3.16 1.62 -6.21
CA PHE A 48 -2.87 2.92 -5.60
C PHE A 48 -1.40 3.00 -5.25
N LEU A 49 -0.88 4.23 -5.30
CA LEU A 49 0.47 4.54 -4.85
C LEU A 49 0.39 5.09 -3.45
N SER A 50 1.31 4.68 -2.60
CA SER A 50 1.33 5.15 -1.23
C SER A 50 2.73 5.05 -0.68
N ASP A 51 3.03 5.90 0.31
CA ASP A 51 4.22 5.73 1.12
C ASP A 51 4.23 4.29 1.64
N PHE A 52 5.37 3.64 1.51
CA PHE A 52 5.49 2.23 1.88
C PHE A 52 5.16 2.00 3.35
N SER A 53 5.39 3.00 4.20
CA SER A 53 5.12 2.91 5.62
C SER A 53 3.63 2.87 5.97
N ASN A 54 2.75 3.18 5.01
CA ASN A 54 1.31 3.15 5.25
C ASN A 54 0.72 1.75 5.14
N VAL A 55 1.56 0.75 4.90
CA VAL A 55 1.12 -0.64 4.81
C VAL A 55 2.00 -1.47 5.74
N LEU A 56 1.38 -2.21 6.61
CA LEU A 56 2.09 -3.10 7.53
C LEU A 56 2.09 -4.50 6.96
N PHE A 57 3.28 -5.03 6.72
CA PHE A 57 3.43 -6.38 6.19
C PHE A 57 3.55 -7.37 7.33
N ASN A 58 2.75 -8.40 7.26
CA ASN A 58 2.72 -9.44 8.27
C ASN A 58 3.64 -10.57 7.83
N ILE A 59 4.77 -10.68 8.50
CA ILE A 59 5.74 -11.72 8.20
C ILE A 59 5.47 -12.91 9.11
N LYS A 60 5.17 -14.04 8.49
CA LYS A 60 4.91 -15.26 9.23
C LYS A 60 6.20 -16.05 9.39
N ARG A 61 6.33 -16.67 10.50
CA ARG A 61 7.47 -17.54 10.83
C ARG A 61 7.02 -18.98 10.90
#